data_6f3d7c65ea8cc3d689d642c9af02b019
#
_entry.id   6f3d7c65ea8cc3d689d642c9af02b019
#
_cell.length_a   1.000
_cell.length_b   1.000
_cell.length_c   1.000
_cell.angle_alpha   90.00
_cell.angle_beta   90.00
_cell.angle_gamma   90.00
#
_symmetry.space_group_name_H-M   'P 1'
#
loop_
_entity.id
_entity.type
_entity.pdbx_description
1 polymer ?
#
loop_
_entity_poly.entity_id
_entity_poly.type
_entity_poly.pdbx_seq_one_letter_code
_entity_poly.pdbx_strand_id
1 'polypeptide(L)'
;GEVIAPDVLVGGTPCQAFSVAGLRGGLSDERGQLTLSFVELADCIDEIRKNEGKEPAIIVWENVPGVLSSKDNAFGCFLAGLAGESEELKSAGGKWSNAGVVSGPQRTISWRILDAQYFGVPQRRRRVFVVATAR
;
A
#
# COMPACT_ATOMS: atom_id res chain seq x y z
N GLY A 1 -7.96 6.54 -26.66
CA GLY A 1 -6.81 5.65 -26.73
C GLY A 1 -6.92 4.48 -25.78
N GLU A 2 -6.20 3.44 -26.06
CA GLU A 2 -6.20 2.28 -25.19
C GLU A 2 -5.45 2.60 -23.88
N VAL A 3 -6.05 2.23 -22.75
CA VAL A 3 -5.39 2.29 -21.46
C VAL A 3 -4.64 0.97 -21.28
N ILE A 4 -3.32 1.05 -21.21
CA ILE A 4 -2.50 -0.12 -20.94
C ILE A 4 -2.23 -0.18 -19.44
N ALA A 5 -2.74 -1.23 -18.78
CA ALA A 5 -2.49 -1.44 -17.38
C ALA A 5 -1.05 -1.93 -17.17
N PRO A 6 -0.27 -1.27 -16.30
CA PRO A 6 1.14 -1.64 -16.10
C PRO A 6 1.30 -2.98 -15.40
N ASP A 7 2.44 -3.63 -15.58
CA ASP A 7 2.80 -4.84 -14.84
C ASP A 7 3.22 -4.52 -13.41
N VAL A 8 3.76 -3.34 -13.20
CA VAL A 8 4.23 -2.87 -11.88
C VAL A 8 3.72 -1.45 -11.66
N LEU A 9 3.08 -1.24 -10.52
CA LEU A 9 2.66 0.09 -10.09
C LEU A 9 3.57 0.53 -8.95
N VAL A 10 4.26 1.65 -9.13
CA VAL A 10 5.16 2.20 -8.11
C VAL A 10 4.61 3.54 -7.64
N GLY A 11 4.59 3.75 -6.34
CA GLY A 11 4.14 5.01 -5.77
C GLY A 11 4.79 5.32 -4.44
N GLY A 12 4.61 6.56 -4.00
CA GLY A 12 5.05 7.05 -2.70
C GLY A 12 4.24 8.28 -2.38
N THR A 13 3.10 8.07 -1.72
CA THR A 13 2.19 9.16 -1.37
C THR A 13 2.34 9.50 0.10
N PRO A 14 2.05 10.74 0.50
CA PRO A 14 1.85 11.02 1.92
C PRO A 14 0.83 10.05 2.50
N CYS A 15 1.18 9.36 3.59
CA CYS A 15 0.32 8.34 4.15
C CYS A 15 -0.61 8.95 5.20
N GLN A 16 -1.90 8.92 4.93
CA GLN A 16 -2.94 9.41 5.82
C GLN A 16 -3.97 8.32 6.04
N ALA A 17 -4.57 8.30 7.22
CA ALA A 17 -5.64 7.36 7.52
C ALA A 17 -6.87 7.63 6.64
N PHE A 18 -7.56 6.59 6.28
CA PHE A 18 -8.81 6.68 5.52
C PHE A 18 -9.78 5.60 6.03
N SER A 19 -11.04 5.73 5.65
CA SER A 19 -12.06 4.74 6.00
C SER A 19 -11.96 3.51 5.10
N VAL A 20 -11.49 2.40 5.63
CA VAL A 20 -11.42 1.13 4.89
C VAL A 20 -12.82 0.62 4.57
N ALA A 21 -13.75 0.75 5.52
CA ALA A 21 -15.16 0.42 5.29
C ALA A 21 -15.76 1.28 4.18
N GLY A 22 -15.42 2.59 4.15
CA GLY A 22 -15.84 3.49 3.08
C GLY A 22 -15.28 3.09 1.73
N LEU A 23 -14.01 2.66 1.68
CA LEU A 23 -13.40 2.15 0.45
C LEU A 23 -14.20 0.96 -0.09
N ARG A 24 -14.54 0.00 0.77
CA ARG A 24 -15.30 -1.19 0.36
C ARG A 24 -16.73 -0.84 -0.06
N GLY A 25 -17.31 0.20 0.51
CA GLY A 25 -18.64 0.69 0.15
C GLY A 25 -18.66 1.69 -1.00
N GLY A 26 -17.51 2.04 -1.56
CA GLY A 26 -17.42 3.01 -2.65
C GLY A 26 -17.54 4.47 -2.20
N LEU A 27 -17.42 4.73 -0.90
CA LEU A 27 -17.49 6.09 -0.36
C LEU A 27 -16.10 6.70 -0.29
N SER A 28 -15.99 7.99 -0.62
CA SER A 28 -14.72 8.70 -0.52
C SER A 28 -14.53 9.30 0.87
N ASP A 29 -13.28 9.34 1.32
CA ASP A 29 -12.87 9.99 2.56
C ASP A 29 -11.84 11.06 2.22
N GLU A 30 -12.16 12.31 2.54
CA GLU A 30 -11.29 13.44 2.21
C GLU A 30 -9.95 13.41 2.94
N ARG A 31 -9.89 12.82 4.13
CA ARG A 31 -8.67 12.84 4.94
C ARG A 31 -7.56 11.97 4.38
N GLY A 32 -7.87 10.86 3.78
CA GLY A 32 -6.86 9.94 3.25
C GLY A 32 -6.82 9.90 1.74
N GLN A 33 -7.17 10.99 1.09
CA GLN A 33 -7.48 10.99 -0.34
C GLN A 33 -6.34 10.46 -1.22
N LEU A 34 -5.09 10.87 -0.98
CA LEU A 34 -3.97 10.41 -1.80
C LEU A 34 -3.66 8.92 -1.60
N THR A 35 -3.65 8.47 -0.35
CA THR A 35 -3.43 7.05 -0.03
C THR A 35 -4.58 6.20 -0.58
N LEU A 36 -5.80 6.66 -0.37
CA LEU A 36 -7.00 6.00 -0.88
C LEU A 36 -6.98 5.91 -2.40
N SER A 37 -6.61 6.99 -3.07
CA SER A 37 -6.52 7.02 -4.54
C SER A 37 -5.51 6.03 -5.07
N PHE A 38 -4.39 5.85 -4.36
CA PHE A 38 -3.39 4.86 -4.75
C PHE A 38 -3.95 3.43 -4.67
N VAL A 39 -4.67 3.12 -3.59
CA VAL A 39 -5.30 1.80 -3.43
C VAL A 39 -6.36 1.58 -4.51
N GLU A 40 -7.20 2.58 -4.77
CA GLU A 40 -8.21 2.51 -5.82
C GLU A 40 -7.59 2.32 -7.21
N LEU A 41 -6.47 3.00 -7.47
CA LEU A 41 -5.74 2.84 -8.72
C LEU A 41 -5.20 1.40 -8.86
N ALA A 42 -4.63 0.86 -7.79
CA ALA A 42 -4.14 -0.52 -7.79
C ALA A 42 -5.28 -1.51 -8.10
N ASP A 43 -6.42 -1.33 -7.46
CA ASP A 43 -7.59 -2.19 -7.69
C ASP A 43 -8.11 -2.07 -9.13
N CYS A 44 -8.13 -0.86 -9.66
CA CYS A 44 -8.54 -0.60 -11.04
C CYS A 44 -7.61 -1.27 -12.05
N ILE A 45 -6.30 -1.15 -11.84
CA ILE A 45 -5.30 -1.79 -12.70
C ILE A 45 -5.48 -3.31 -12.70
N ASP A 46 -5.66 -3.91 -11.53
CA ASP A 46 -5.84 -5.35 -11.42
C ASP A 46 -7.14 -5.82 -12.09
N GLU A 47 -8.20 -5.02 -12.03
CA GLU A 47 -9.45 -5.33 -12.70
C GLU A 47 -9.28 -5.31 -14.23
N ILE A 48 -8.58 -4.30 -14.75
CA ILE A 48 -8.30 -4.20 -16.20
C ILE A 48 -7.44 -5.40 -16.64
N ARG A 49 -6.40 -5.72 -15.87
CA ARG A 49 -5.52 -6.85 -16.20
C ARG A 49 -6.26 -8.17 -16.18
N LYS A 50 -7.14 -8.37 -15.19
CA LYS A 50 -7.98 -9.56 -15.11
C LYS A 50 -8.86 -9.72 -16.34
N ASN A 51 -9.49 -8.62 -16.78
CA ASN A 51 -10.35 -8.63 -17.97
C ASN A 51 -9.56 -8.92 -19.26
N GLU A 52 -8.26 -8.65 -19.25
CA GLU A 52 -7.36 -8.95 -20.37
C GLU A 52 -6.70 -10.33 -20.25
N GLY A 53 -7.03 -11.11 -19.22
CA GLY A 53 -6.44 -12.43 -18.99
C GLY A 53 -5.01 -12.38 -18.50
N LYS A 54 -4.59 -11.27 -17.92
CA LYS A 54 -3.22 -11.06 -17.39
C LYS A 54 -3.15 -11.27 -15.90
N GLU A 55 -1.94 -11.61 -15.41
CA GLU A 55 -1.67 -11.69 -13.99
C GLU A 55 -1.84 -10.33 -13.31
N PRO A 56 -2.23 -10.30 -12.03
CA PRO A 56 -2.31 -9.03 -11.29
C PRO A 56 -0.97 -8.29 -11.28
N ALA A 57 -1.04 -6.96 -11.19
CA ALA A 57 0.16 -6.14 -11.11
C ALA A 57 0.91 -6.36 -9.80
N ILE A 58 2.21 -6.11 -9.83
CA ILE A 58 3.01 -6.01 -8.61
C ILE A 58 2.96 -4.55 -8.17
N ILE A 59 2.64 -4.33 -6.90
CA ILE A 59 2.50 -2.99 -6.34
C ILE A 59 3.69 -2.73 -5.44
N VAL A 60 4.40 -1.63 -5.70
CA VAL A 60 5.54 -1.20 -4.91
C VAL A 60 5.26 0.21 -4.39
N TRP A 61 5.47 0.42 -3.10
CA TRP A 61 5.20 1.71 -2.48
C TRP A 61 6.34 2.02 -1.51
N GLU A 62 6.74 3.29 -1.43
CA GLU A 62 7.79 3.70 -0.52
C GLU A 62 7.33 4.89 0.32
N ASN A 63 7.83 4.98 1.53
CA ASN A 63 7.49 6.07 2.41
C ASN A 63 8.54 6.23 3.51
N VAL A 64 8.39 7.29 4.31
CA VAL A 64 9.26 7.55 5.45
C VAL A 64 8.97 6.57 6.59
N PRO A 65 9.99 6.19 7.41
CA PRO A 65 9.79 5.22 8.49
C PRO A 65 8.74 5.62 9.54
N GLY A 66 8.50 6.91 9.70
CA GLY A 66 7.49 7.42 10.65
C GLY A 66 6.08 6.92 10.38
N VAL A 67 5.80 6.45 9.17
CA VAL A 67 4.49 5.90 8.82
C VAL A 67 4.14 4.67 9.66
N LEU A 68 5.15 3.92 10.12
CA LEU A 68 4.95 2.70 10.92
C LEU A 68 4.43 2.98 12.33
N SER A 69 4.56 4.22 12.81
CA SER A 69 4.17 4.59 14.16
C SER A 69 3.25 5.81 14.22
N SER A 70 2.62 6.16 13.09
CA SER A 70 1.71 7.30 13.08
C SER A 70 0.50 7.02 13.96
N LYS A 71 0.04 8.06 14.69
CA LYS A 71 -1.04 7.92 15.68
C LYS A 71 -2.39 7.61 15.04
N ASP A 72 -2.59 8.00 13.79
CA ASP A 72 -3.83 7.76 13.07
C ASP A 72 -3.93 6.36 12.48
N ASN A 73 -2.89 5.52 12.68
CA ASN A 73 -2.79 4.17 12.11
C ASN A 73 -2.93 4.17 10.57
N ALA A 74 -2.36 5.16 9.92
CA ALA A 74 -2.43 5.27 8.47
C ALA A 74 -1.89 4.02 7.77
N PHE A 75 -0.80 3.45 8.29
CA PHE A 75 -0.21 2.24 7.70
C PHE A 75 -1.16 1.04 7.80
N GLY A 76 -1.88 0.89 8.92
CA GLY A 76 -2.88 -0.17 9.08
C GLY A 76 -4.04 -0.03 8.12
N CYS A 77 -4.47 1.20 7.84
CA CYS A 77 -5.49 1.47 6.82
C CYS A 77 -4.97 1.10 5.43
N PHE A 78 -3.74 1.47 5.11
CA PHE A 78 -3.11 1.17 3.83
C PHE A 78 -2.97 -0.33 3.60
N LEU A 79 -2.45 -1.05 4.60
CA LEU A 79 -2.33 -2.51 4.52
C LEU A 79 -3.70 -3.18 4.32
N ALA A 80 -4.70 -2.74 5.08
CA ALA A 80 -6.05 -3.28 4.97
C ALA A 80 -6.66 -3.01 3.59
N GLY A 81 -6.46 -1.81 3.08
CA GLY A 81 -6.96 -1.44 1.75
C GLY A 81 -6.37 -2.31 0.65
N LEU A 82 -5.07 -2.52 0.65
CA LEU A 82 -4.39 -3.38 -0.33
C LEU A 82 -4.74 -4.86 -0.13
N ALA A 83 -4.83 -5.31 1.12
CA ALA A 83 -5.09 -6.71 1.44
C ALA A 83 -6.51 -7.15 1.11
N GLY A 84 -7.44 -6.20 1.01
CA GLY A 84 -8.85 -6.50 0.75
C GLY A 84 -9.66 -6.73 2.02
N GLU A 85 -9.17 -6.23 3.16
CA GLU A 85 -9.90 -6.32 4.42
C GLU A 85 -11.02 -5.28 4.48
N SER A 86 -11.98 -5.49 5.38
CA SER A 86 -13.13 -4.58 5.54
C SER A 86 -12.92 -3.51 6.60
N GLU A 87 -11.90 -3.67 7.44
CA GLU A 87 -11.56 -2.73 8.50
C GLU A 87 -10.05 -2.54 8.57
N GLU A 88 -9.61 -1.44 9.19
CA GLU A 88 -8.18 -1.20 9.37
C GLU A 88 -7.52 -2.33 10.18
N LEU A 89 -6.30 -2.67 9.81
CA LEU A 89 -5.50 -3.61 10.56
C LEU A 89 -4.80 -2.86 11.70
N LYS A 90 -4.62 -3.53 12.82
CA LYS A 90 -3.98 -2.96 14.00
C LYS A 90 -2.81 -3.81 14.42
N SER A 91 -1.70 -3.16 14.76
CA SER A 91 -0.54 -3.86 15.31
C SER A 91 -0.63 -3.94 16.82
N ALA A 92 -0.01 -4.96 17.39
CA ALA A 92 0.16 -5.03 18.85
C ALA A 92 1.00 -3.83 19.32
N GLY A 93 0.52 -3.12 20.34
CA GLY A 93 1.23 -1.97 20.89
C GLY A 93 1.16 -0.69 20.05
N GLY A 94 0.35 -0.65 19.01
CA GLY A 94 0.10 0.56 18.21
C GLY A 94 1.24 0.98 17.28
N LYS A 95 2.28 0.18 17.15
CA LYS A 95 3.42 0.44 16.27
C LYS A 95 3.71 -0.77 15.41
N TRP A 96 3.85 -0.55 14.12
CA TRP A 96 4.19 -1.61 13.18
C TRP A 96 5.69 -1.90 13.21
N SER A 97 6.05 -3.18 13.09
CA SER A 97 7.45 -3.59 13.07
C SER A 97 8.15 -3.09 11.79
N ASN A 98 9.49 -3.06 11.84
CA ASN A 98 10.30 -2.58 10.73
C ASN A 98 10.28 -3.51 9.51
N ALA A 99 9.77 -4.72 9.67
CA ALA A 99 9.56 -5.67 8.59
C ALA A 99 8.39 -6.59 8.98
N GLY A 100 7.61 -6.99 7.99
CA GLY A 100 6.47 -7.88 8.25
C GLY A 100 5.79 -8.34 6.98
N VAL A 101 4.81 -9.21 7.16
CA VAL A 101 3.97 -9.76 6.09
C VAL A 101 2.53 -9.81 6.57
N VAL A 102 1.62 -9.43 5.69
CA VAL A 102 0.17 -9.55 5.91
C VAL A 102 -0.42 -10.25 4.69
N SER A 103 -1.20 -11.30 4.91
CA SER A 103 -1.97 -11.94 3.86
C SER A 103 -3.45 -11.68 4.08
N GLY A 104 -4.10 -11.05 3.11
CA GLY A 104 -5.53 -10.80 3.14
C GLY A 104 -6.27 -11.50 2.01
N PRO A 105 -7.58 -11.26 1.90
CA PRO A 105 -8.38 -11.90 0.86
C PRO A 105 -7.95 -11.58 -0.57
N GLN A 106 -7.38 -10.41 -0.80
CA GLN A 106 -7.07 -9.94 -2.14
C GLN A 106 -5.57 -9.99 -2.46
N ARG A 107 -4.72 -9.57 -1.52
CA ARG A 107 -3.27 -9.49 -1.74
C ARG A 107 -2.49 -9.92 -0.52
N THR A 108 -1.27 -10.38 -0.77
CA THR A 108 -0.24 -10.56 0.26
C THR A 108 0.71 -9.38 0.16
N ILE A 109 1.03 -8.79 1.31
CA ILE A 109 1.82 -7.57 1.41
C ILE A 109 3.01 -7.82 2.33
N SER A 110 4.19 -7.47 1.87
CA SER A 110 5.39 -7.48 2.70
C SER A 110 6.01 -6.10 2.74
N TRP A 111 6.67 -5.78 3.84
CA TRP A 111 7.37 -4.50 3.95
C TRP A 111 8.65 -4.67 4.76
N ARG A 112 9.58 -3.74 4.51
CA ARG A 112 10.81 -3.63 5.29
C ARG A 112 11.40 -2.25 5.13
N ILE A 113 12.20 -1.85 6.12
CA ILE A 113 12.98 -0.62 6.03
C ILE A 113 14.31 -0.93 5.35
N LEU A 114 14.67 -0.11 4.37
CA LEU A 114 15.96 -0.15 3.70
C LEU A 114 16.63 1.21 3.85
N ASP A 115 17.95 1.20 3.95
CA ASP A 115 18.76 2.41 4.06
C ASP A 115 19.54 2.59 2.75
N ALA A 116 19.29 3.68 2.05
CA ALA A 116 19.87 3.93 0.73
C ALA A 116 21.39 4.07 0.76
N GLN A 117 22.01 4.36 1.92
CA GLN A 117 23.47 4.44 2.01
C GLN A 117 24.16 3.13 1.61
N TYR A 118 23.49 1.99 1.77
CA TYR A 118 24.01 0.68 1.40
C TYR A 118 23.89 0.40 -0.09
N PHE A 119 23.33 1.32 -0.86
CA PHE A 119 23.14 1.19 -2.30
C PHE A 119 23.91 2.25 -3.08
N GLY A 120 25.02 2.76 -2.49
CA GLY A 120 25.89 3.72 -3.14
C GLY A 120 25.49 5.18 -3.02
N VAL A 121 24.42 5.48 -2.27
CA VAL A 121 23.99 6.85 -2.00
C VAL A 121 24.72 7.36 -0.76
N PRO A 122 25.45 8.51 -0.83
CA PRO A 122 26.26 8.98 0.29
C PRO A 122 25.44 9.49 1.49
N GLN A 123 24.14 9.68 1.32
CA GLN A 123 23.27 10.15 2.39
C GLN A 123 22.53 8.99 3.03
N ARG A 124 22.37 9.08 4.34
CA ARG A 124 21.54 8.16 5.09
C ARG A 124 20.08 8.43 4.75
N ARG A 125 19.45 7.50 4.02
CA ARG A 125 18.04 7.64 3.62
C ARG A 125 17.30 6.35 3.90
N ARG A 126 16.69 6.31 5.08
CA ARG A 126 15.86 5.17 5.46
C ARG A 126 14.47 5.34 4.87
N ARG A 127 13.94 4.28 4.27
CA ARG A 127 12.60 4.25 3.69
C ARG A 127 11.94 2.91 3.95
N VAL A 128 10.62 2.95 4.14
CA VAL A 128 9.81 1.73 4.16
C VAL A 128 9.46 1.38 2.73
N PHE A 129 9.76 0.14 2.34
CA PHE A 129 9.35 -0.39 1.05
C PHE A 129 8.27 -1.44 1.26
N VAL A 130 7.18 -1.29 0.53
CA VAL A 130 6.03 -2.19 0.58
C VAL A 130 5.88 -2.83 -0.79
N VAL A 131 5.74 -4.15 -0.80
CA VAL A 131 5.46 -4.91 -2.02
C VAL A 131 4.19 -5.70 -1.80
N ALA A 132 3.23 -5.54 -2.70
CA ALA A 132 1.94 -6.22 -2.61
C ALA A 132 1.63 -6.92 -3.93
N THR A 133 1.07 -8.10 -3.86
CA THR A 133 0.68 -8.86 -5.04
C THR A 133 -0.50 -9.78 -4.73
N ALA A 134 -1.36 -9.95 -5.73
CA ALA A 134 -2.46 -10.91 -5.72
C ALA A 134 -2.09 -12.23 -6.40
N ARG A 135 -0.84 -12.37 -6.77
CA ARG A 135 -0.34 -13.59 -7.45
C ARG A 135 -0.19 -14.77 -6.52
#